data_1c6a20ad75cf0c43706f33148ec9936e
#
_entry.id   1c6a20ad75cf0c43706f33148ec9936e
#
_cell.length_a   1.000
_cell.length_b   1.000
_cell.length_c   1.000
_cell.angle_alpha   90.00
_cell.angle_beta   90.00
_cell.angle_gamma   90.00
#
_symmetry.space_group_name_H-M   'P 1'
#
loop_
_entity.id
_entity.type
_entity.pdbx_description
1 polymer ?
#
loop_
_entity_poly.entity_id
_entity_poly.type
_entity_poly.pdbx_seq_one_letter_code
_entity_poly.pdbx_strand_id
1 'polypeptide(L)'
;MEVTKELQEDMTEKICSFWNYEKKDRPFNVLLAGVSYCDGTYRIERKPENLYSFEYIYSGKGMLVIDGQRLEPRAGDVYFLKRGIPHCYWSDEEEPWTKIWICFNGLMAEAMFSAYLDRTVYLMHNCDISGQMEALLQRLEQFDGDYDKMADETAGAVL
;
A
#
# COMPACT_ATOMS: atom_id res chain seq x y z
N MET A 1 -15.72 -5.87 -10.85
CA MET A 1 -14.90 -5.12 -9.88
C MET A 1 -15.81 -4.63 -8.77
N GLU A 2 -15.67 -5.17 -7.59
CA GLU A 2 -16.36 -4.62 -6.42
C GLU A 2 -15.51 -3.50 -5.85
N VAL A 3 -15.99 -2.28 -5.98
CA VAL A 3 -15.45 -1.14 -5.24
C VAL A 3 -16.23 -1.09 -3.93
N THR A 4 -15.64 -1.59 -2.86
CA THR A 4 -16.27 -1.53 -1.55
C THR A 4 -15.99 -0.15 -0.96
N LYS A 5 -17.03 0.58 -0.64
CA LYS A 5 -16.96 1.88 0.03
C LYS A 5 -17.34 1.64 1.49
N GLU A 6 -16.35 1.57 2.39
CA GLU A 6 -16.60 1.63 3.83
C GLU A 6 -16.58 3.10 4.27
N LEU A 7 -17.67 3.53 4.89
CA LEU A 7 -17.84 4.87 5.44
C LEU A 7 -17.82 4.77 6.96
N GLN A 8 -16.78 5.30 7.59
CA GLN A 8 -16.86 5.85 8.95
C GLN A 8 -17.12 7.35 8.82
N GLU A 9 -17.69 8.01 9.83
CA GLU A 9 -18.36 9.33 9.67
C GLU A 9 -17.52 10.42 9.00
N ASP A 10 -16.17 10.36 9.01
CA ASP A 10 -15.28 11.30 8.32
C ASP A 10 -14.19 10.60 7.47
N MET A 11 -14.04 9.29 7.54
CA MET A 11 -13.09 8.52 6.76
C MET A 11 -13.73 7.94 5.49
N THR A 12 -13.06 8.10 4.36
CA THR A 12 -13.49 7.49 3.09
C THR A 12 -12.33 6.71 2.47
N GLU A 13 -12.58 5.47 2.07
CA GLU A 13 -11.65 4.67 1.28
C GLU A 13 -12.27 4.29 -0.06
N LYS A 14 -11.45 4.35 -1.12
CA LYS A 14 -11.76 3.75 -2.40
C LYS A 14 -10.80 2.58 -2.60
N ILE A 15 -11.33 1.38 -2.77
CA ILE A 15 -10.54 0.14 -2.82
C ILE A 15 -10.84 -0.62 -4.09
N CYS A 16 -9.78 -1.01 -4.82
CA CYS A 16 -9.81 -1.99 -5.87
C CYS A 16 -9.34 -3.33 -5.30
N SER A 17 -10.16 -4.38 -5.42
CA SER A 17 -9.87 -5.70 -4.86
C SER A 17 -9.69 -6.74 -5.97
N PHE A 18 -8.59 -7.49 -5.90
CA PHE A 18 -8.20 -8.50 -6.87
C PHE A 18 -7.91 -9.88 -6.25
N TRP A 19 -8.32 -10.10 -4.99
CA TRP A 19 -8.09 -11.36 -4.27
C TRP A 19 -8.53 -12.60 -5.04
N ASN A 20 -9.63 -12.51 -5.79
CA ASN A 20 -10.18 -13.63 -6.58
C ASN A 20 -9.29 -14.04 -7.76
N TYR A 21 -8.30 -13.23 -8.12
CA TYR A 21 -7.37 -13.46 -9.22
C TYR A 21 -5.99 -13.96 -8.74
N GLU A 22 -5.75 -14.03 -7.45
CA GLU A 22 -4.48 -14.49 -6.90
C GLU A 22 -4.15 -15.90 -7.36
N LYS A 23 -2.93 -16.11 -7.86
CA LYS A 23 -2.38 -17.41 -8.23
C LYS A 23 -1.07 -17.65 -7.48
N LYS A 24 -0.94 -18.80 -6.82
CA LYS A 24 0.23 -19.14 -5.99
C LYS A 24 1.54 -19.26 -6.78
N ASP A 25 1.46 -19.63 -8.04
CA ASP A 25 2.58 -19.82 -8.96
C ASP A 25 2.92 -18.56 -9.77
N ARG A 26 2.13 -17.49 -9.64
CA ARG A 26 2.41 -16.23 -10.30
C ARG A 26 3.57 -15.52 -9.61
N PRO A 27 4.54 -15.00 -10.37
CA PRO A 27 5.68 -14.26 -9.80
C PRO A 27 5.30 -12.99 -9.04
N PHE A 28 4.22 -12.31 -9.48
CA PHE A 28 3.71 -11.09 -8.88
C PHE A 28 2.18 -11.07 -8.93
N ASN A 29 1.53 -10.92 -7.79
CA ASN A 29 0.08 -10.71 -7.69
C ASN A 29 -0.22 -9.33 -7.11
N VAL A 30 -1.13 -8.62 -7.73
CA VAL A 30 -1.81 -7.46 -7.14
C VAL A 30 -3.01 -7.98 -6.36
N LEU A 31 -3.13 -7.61 -5.09
CA LEU A 31 -4.22 -8.08 -4.22
C LEU A 31 -5.24 -6.99 -3.95
N LEU A 32 -4.75 -5.82 -3.56
CA LEU A 32 -5.56 -4.64 -3.24
C LEU A 32 -4.82 -3.38 -3.67
N ALA A 33 -5.54 -2.34 -4.00
CA ALA A 33 -5.00 -1.00 -4.14
C ALA A 33 -6.08 0.03 -3.80
N GLY A 34 -5.69 1.22 -3.40
CA GLY A 34 -6.68 2.23 -3.11
C GLY A 34 -6.13 3.57 -2.67
N VAL A 35 -7.05 4.44 -2.33
CA VAL A 35 -6.79 5.70 -1.65
C VAL A 35 -7.60 5.75 -0.36
N SER A 36 -6.94 6.14 0.74
CA SER A 36 -7.57 6.38 2.03
C SER A 36 -7.52 7.85 2.36
N TYR A 37 -8.67 8.45 2.57
CA TYR A 37 -8.85 9.78 3.16
C TYR A 37 -9.12 9.56 4.64
N CYS A 38 -8.06 9.54 5.44
CA CYS A 38 -8.15 9.21 6.85
C CYS A 38 -8.68 10.39 7.67
N ASP A 39 -9.30 10.09 8.79
CA ASP A 39 -9.57 11.02 9.87
C ASP A 39 -8.60 10.80 11.06
N GLY A 40 -8.74 11.59 12.12
CA GLY A 40 -7.90 11.49 13.32
C GLY A 40 -8.13 10.23 14.15
N THR A 41 -9.14 9.42 13.84
CA THR A 41 -9.44 8.15 14.53
C THR A 41 -8.87 6.95 13.80
N TYR A 42 -8.37 7.14 12.57
CA TYR A 42 -7.86 6.07 11.73
C TYR A 42 -6.68 5.35 12.38
N ARG A 43 -6.88 4.07 12.65
CA ARG A 43 -5.86 3.20 13.24
C ARG A 43 -6.01 1.78 12.72
N ILE A 44 -4.92 1.22 12.26
CA ILE A 44 -4.83 -0.17 11.78
C ILE A 44 -3.79 -0.92 12.59
N GLU A 45 -4.16 -2.11 13.04
CA GLU A 45 -3.25 -3.08 13.64
C GLU A 45 -3.35 -4.39 12.87
N ARG A 46 -2.22 -4.90 12.41
CA ARG A 46 -2.14 -6.11 11.60
C ARG A 46 -1.26 -7.15 12.25
N LYS A 47 -1.77 -8.37 12.25
CA LYS A 47 -0.96 -9.58 12.49
C LYS A 47 -0.10 -9.86 11.25
N PRO A 48 0.89 -10.77 11.34
CA PRO A 48 1.67 -11.16 10.17
C PRO A 48 0.78 -11.62 9.01
N GLU A 49 0.91 -10.99 7.86
CA GLU A 49 0.16 -11.28 6.64
C GLU A 49 1.09 -11.72 5.50
N ASN A 50 0.56 -12.45 4.50
CA ASN A 50 1.31 -12.93 3.35
C ASN A 50 1.28 -11.91 2.19
N LEU A 51 1.53 -10.66 2.50
CA LEU A 51 1.57 -9.59 1.51
C LEU A 51 2.62 -8.53 1.87
N TYR A 52 3.00 -7.77 0.86
CA TYR A 52 3.72 -6.52 0.98
C TYR A 52 2.75 -5.38 0.72
N SER A 53 2.95 -4.24 1.37
CA SER A 53 2.27 -3.00 1.03
C SER A 53 3.27 -1.88 0.80
N PHE A 54 2.95 -1.07 -0.18
CA PHE A 54 3.65 0.14 -0.55
C PHE A 54 2.68 1.29 -0.36
N GLU A 55 2.99 2.24 0.54
CA GLU A 55 2.05 3.26 0.95
C GLU A 55 2.68 4.66 0.84
N TYR A 56 2.21 5.43 -0.12
CA TYR A 56 2.63 6.81 -0.35
C TYR A 56 1.73 7.78 0.40
N ILE A 57 2.32 8.67 1.19
CA ILE A 57 1.60 9.72 1.92
C ILE A 57 1.46 10.94 1.02
N TYR A 58 0.24 11.19 0.55
CA TYR A 58 -0.07 12.34 -0.29
C TYR A 58 -0.16 13.65 0.52
N SER A 59 -0.80 13.59 1.68
CA SER A 59 -0.91 14.71 2.63
C SER A 59 -1.04 14.21 4.07
N GLY A 60 -0.81 15.10 5.02
CA GLY A 60 -0.91 14.80 6.44
C GLY A 60 0.32 14.08 7.01
N LYS A 61 0.20 13.57 8.22
CA LYS A 61 1.22 12.83 8.95
C LYS A 61 0.59 11.78 9.86
N GLY A 62 1.42 10.91 10.42
CA GLY A 62 0.97 9.92 11.38
C GLY A 62 2.11 9.07 11.92
N MET A 63 1.79 7.91 12.44
CA MET A 63 2.73 7.03 13.11
C MET A 63 2.70 5.62 12.53
N LEU A 64 3.86 5.01 12.38
CA LEU A 64 4.04 3.60 12.05
C LEU A 64 4.91 2.95 13.12
N VAL A 65 4.45 1.85 13.70
CA VAL A 65 5.21 0.97 14.58
C VAL A 65 5.37 -0.38 13.90
N ILE A 66 6.60 -0.74 13.59
CA ILE A 66 6.94 -1.96 12.87
C ILE A 66 8.33 -2.45 13.29
N ASP A 67 8.48 -3.73 13.58
CA ASP A 67 9.76 -4.37 13.90
C ASP A 67 10.54 -3.61 15.01
N GLY A 68 9.83 -3.18 16.06
CA GLY A 68 10.39 -2.40 17.16
C GLY A 68 10.76 -0.94 16.84
N GLN A 69 10.60 -0.51 15.59
CA GLN A 69 10.82 0.88 15.18
C GLN A 69 9.54 1.69 15.32
N ARG A 70 9.68 2.95 15.71
CA ARG A 70 8.62 3.96 15.71
C ARG A 70 8.99 5.06 14.71
N LEU A 71 8.20 5.17 13.65
CA LEU A 71 8.47 6.03 12.50
C LEU A 71 7.29 6.99 12.30
N GLU A 72 7.59 8.18 11.78
CA GLU A 72 6.60 9.26 11.56
C GLU A 72 6.48 9.60 10.06
N PRO A 73 5.76 8.78 9.26
CA PRO A 73 5.50 9.08 7.86
C PRO A 73 4.67 10.36 7.71
N ARG A 74 5.08 11.22 6.77
CA ARG A 74 4.41 12.49 6.45
C ARG A 74 4.30 12.68 4.93
N ALA A 75 3.62 13.74 4.50
CA ALA A 75 3.46 14.07 3.10
C ALA A 75 4.78 13.99 2.31
N GLY A 76 4.77 13.29 1.19
CA GLY A 76 5.93 13.01 0.35
C GLY A 76 6.75 11.78 0.75
N ASP A 77 6.39 11.10 1.83
CA ASP A 77 7.07 9.88 2.27
C ASP A 77 6.39 8.62 1.71
N VAL A 78 7.18 7.54 1.63
CA VAL A 78 6.69 6.19 1.35
C VAL A 78 7.07 5.30 2.50
N TYR A 79 6.12 4.52 3.01
CA TYR A 79 6.44 3.45 3.94
C TYR A 79 6.09 2.08 3.37
N PHE A 80 6.80 1.08 3.85
CA PHE A 80 6.71 -0.30 3.38
C PHE A 80 6.25 -1.21 4.50
N LEU A 81 5.22 -1.99 4.24
CA LEU A 81 4.80 -3.08 5.12
C LEU A 81 5.27 -4.39 4.51
N LYS A 82 6.11 -5.10 5.24
CA LYS A 82 6.76 -6.31 4.75
C LYS A 82 6.00 -7.56 5.19
N ARG A 83 5.98 -8.54 4.31
CA ARG A 83 5.41 -9.85 4.57
C ARG A 83 5.89 -10.43 5.88
N GLY A 84 4.98 -10.93 6.69
CA GLY A 84 5.27 -11.64 7.93
C GLY A 84 5.65 -10.76 9.13
N ILE A 85 5.68 -9.43 8.96
CA ILE A 85 6.03 -8.50 10.04
C ILE A 85 4.74 -7.87 10.61
N PRO A 86 4.44 -8.06 11.90
CA PRO A 86 3.31 -7.40 12.53
C PRO A 86 3.58 -5.90 12.63
N HIS A 87 2.54 -5.10 12.44
CA HIS A 87 2.66 -3.64 12.45
C HIS A 87 1.38 -2.97 12.93
N CYS A 88 1.54 -1.74 13.38
CA CYS A 88 0.44 -0.86 13.73
C CYS A 88 0.72 0.53 13.20
N TYR A 89 -0.27 1.19 12.62
CA TYR A 89 -0.14 2.57 12.16
C TYR A 89 -1.43 3.34 12.39
N TRP A 90 -1.29 4.65 12.57
CA TRP A 90 -2.43 5.54 12.78
C TRP A 90 -2.15 6.95 12.27
N SER A 91 -3.23 7.61 11.90
CA SER A 91 -3.23 9.00 11.43
C SER A 91 -3.06 9.98 12.59
N ASP A 92 -2.50 11.16 12.31
CA ASP A 92 -2.49 12.26 13.26
C ASP A 92 -3.90 12.83 13.42
N GLU A 93 -4.24 13.32 14.60
CA GLU A 93 -5.59 13.84 14.91
C GLU A 93 -5.87 15.19 14.24
N GLU A 94 -4.83 16.04 14.10
CA GLU A 94 -4.96 17.41 13.56
C GLU A 94 -4.63 17.48 12.07
N GLU A 95 -3.71 16.63 11.60
CA GLU A 95 -3.24 16.54 10.21
C GLU A 95 -3.36 15.11 9.68
N PRO A 96 -4.58 14.58 9.54
CA PRO A 96 -4.76 13.19 9.14
C PRO A 96 -4.28 12.89 7.72
N TRP A 97 -3.89 11.64 7.48
CA TRP A 97 -3.36 11.18 6.21
C TRP A 97 -4.39 11.20 5.07
N THR A 98 -3.94 11.63 3.89
CA THR A 98 -4.41 11.09 2.62
C THR A 98 -3.30 10.24 2.05
N LYS A 99 -3.56 8.98 1.73
CA LYS A 99 -2.54 8.05 1.22
C LYS A 99 -3.04 7.20 0.06
N ILE A 100 -2.14 6.91 -0.86
CA ILE A 100 -2.34 5.97 -1.96
C ILE A 100 -1.49 4.73 -1.66
N TRP A 101 -2.09 3.56 -1.79
CA TRP A 101 -1.43 2.33 -1.41
C TRP A 101 -1.76 1.16 -2.34
N ILE A 102 -0.84 0.20 -2.38
CA ILE A 102 -0.98 -1.06 -3.11
C ILE A 102 -0.47 -2.22 -2.28
N CYS A 103 -1.23 -3.30 -2.23
CA CYS A 103 -0.86 -4.57 -1.61
C CYS A 103 -0.62 -5.62 -2.69
N PHE A 104 0.48 -6.34 -2.57
CA PHE A 104 0.92 -7.33 -3.53
C PHE A 104 1.70 -8.46 -2.87
N ASN A 105 1.89 -9.58 -3.57
CA ASN A 105 2.76 -10.67 -3.17
C ASN A 105 3.39 -11.36 -4.38
N GLY A 106 4.19 -12.38 -4.11
CA GLY A 106 4.85 -13.22 -5.12
C GLY A 106 6.36 -13.23 -4.97
N LEU A 107 7.01 -14.19 -5.62
CA LEU A 107 8.48 -14.39 -5.55
C LEU A 107 9.26 -13.20 -6.08
N MET A 108 8.73 -12.50 -7.06
CA MET A 108 9.35 -11.32 -7.64
C MET A 108 9.37 -10.16 -6.65
N ALA A 109 8.27 -9.93 -5.92
CA ALA A 109 8.23 -8.97 -4.83
C ALA A 109 9.24 -9.31 -3.73
N GLU A 110 9.29 -10.57 -3.31
CA GLU A 110 10.23 -11.04 -2.29
C GLU A 110 11.70 -10.83 -2.71
N ALA A 111 12.03 -11.16 -3.95
CA ALA A 111 13.38 -10.98 -4.50
C ALA A 111 13.78 -9.49 -4.53
N MET A 112 12.89 -8.61 -4.96
CA MET A 112 13.13 -7.16 -5.03
C MET A 112 13.32 -6.56 -3.64
N PHE A 113 12.44 -6.85 -2.70
CA PHE A 113 12.59 -6.37 -1.32
C PHE A 113 13.88 -6.88 -0.66
N SER A 114 14.29 -8.12 -0.95
CA SER A 114 15.53 -8.69 -0.42
C SER A 114 16.79 -8.09 -1.06
N ALA A 115 16.71 -7.70 -2.34
CA ALA A 115 17.85 -7.21 -3.10
C ALA A 115 18.10 -5.71 -2.91
N TYR A 116 17.06 -4.90 -2.82
CA TYR A 116 17.15 -3.44 -2.88
C TYR A 116 16.76 -2.72 -1.59
N LEU A 117 15.93 -3.32 -0.76
CA LEU A 117 15.57 -2.74 0.52
C LEU A 117 16.26 -3.52 1.65
N ASP A 118 17.11 -2.84 2.40
CA ASP A 118 17.63 -3.38 3.66
C ASP A 118 16.46 -3.88 4.52
N ARG A 119 16.66 -4.96 5.25
CA ARG A 119 15.65 -5.57 6.11
C ARG A 119 15.08 -4.61 7.15
N THR A 120 15.82 -3.57 7.50
CA THR A 120 15.46 -2.57 8.50
C THR A 120 14.85 -1.29 7.92
N VAL A 121 14.79 -1.14 6.59
CA VAL A 121 14.19 0.03 5.95
C VAL A 121 12.69 -0.18 5.80
N TYR A 122 11.91 0.66 6.47
CA TYR A 122 10.46 0.68 6.40
C TYR A 122 9.89 2.04 5.98
N LEU A 123 10.71 3.08 5.91
CA LEU A 123 10.31 4.44 5.56
C LEU A 123 11.38 5.10 4.68
N MET A 124 10.93 5.70 3.59
CA MET A 124 11.74 6.57 2.73
C MET A 124 11.12 7.96 2.68
N HIS A 125 11.95 8.97 2.90
CA HIS A 125 11.52 10.36 2.95
C HIS A 125 11.66 11.07 1.61
N ASN A 126 10.79 12.05 1.37
CA ASN A 126 10.84 12.96 0.22
C ASN A 126 10.86 12.23 -1.14
N CYS A 127 9.98 11.25 -1.31
CA CYS A 127 9.80 10.52 -2.55
C CYS A 127 8.82 11.30 -3.46
N ASP A 128 9.30 11.84 -4.57
CA ASP A 128 8.42 12.51 -5.55
C ASP A 128 7.82 11.51 -6.53
N ILE A 129 6.90 10.70 -6.04
CA ILE A 129 6.22 9.63 -6.80
C ILE A 129 4.70 9.77 -6.86
N SER A 130 4.16 10.92 -6.49
CA SER A 130 2.70 11.14 -6.48
C SER A 130 2.06 10.83 -7.83
N GLY A 131 2.62 11.36 -8.91
CA GLY A 131 2.14 11.13 -10.27
C GLY A 131 2.18 9.66 -10.69
N GLN A 132 3.22 8.91 -10.30
CA GLN A 132 3.33 7.48 -10.55
C GLN A 132 2.27 6.69 -9.78
N MET A 133 2.05 7.01 -8.51
CA MET A 133 1.05 6.36 -7.68
C MET A 133 -0.38 6.65 -8.16
N GLU A 134 -0.66 7.88 -8.55
CA GLU A 134 -1.96 8.27 -9.15
C GLU A 134 -2.21 7.52 -10.47
N ALA A 135 -1.21 7.47 -11.36
CA ALA A 135 -1.32 6.75 -12.64
C ALA A 135 -1.50 5.24 -12.44
N LEU A 136 -0.81 4.67 -11.45
CA LEU A 136 -0.96 3.26 -11.08
C LEU A 136 -2.37 2.97 -10.59
N LEU A 137 -2.88 3.76 -9.64
CA LEU A 137 -4.24 3.60 -9.12
C LEU A 137 -5.28 3.74 -10.22
N GLN A 138 -5.18 4.76 -11.08
CA GLN A 138 -6.09 4.97 -12.20
C GLN A 138 -6.13 3.76 -13.14
N ARG A 139 -4.98 3.15 -13.42
CA ARG A 139 -4.91 1.92 -14.24
C ARG A 139 -5.63 0.76 -13.59
N LEU A 140 -5.46 0.57 -12.28
CA LEU A 140 -6.13 -0.49 -11.53
C LEU A 140 -7.66 -0.27 -11.45
N GLU A 141 -8.11 0.98 -11.33
CA GLU A 141 -9.52 1.35 -11.38
C GLU A 141 -10.16 1.07 -12.76
N GLN A 142 -9.39 1.15 -13.82
CA GLN A 142 -9.82 0.89 -15.21
C GLN A 142 -9.67 -0.59 -15.63
N PHE A 143 -9.54 -1.49 -14.68
CA PHE A 143 -9.39 -2.93 -14.93
C PHE A 143 -10.46 -3.46 -15.88
N ASP A 144 -10.04 -4.06 -16.99
CA ASP A 144 -10.88 -4.52 -18.09
C ASP A 144 -11.18 -6.03 -18.09
N GLY A 145 -10.67 -6.75 -17.07
CA GLY A 145 -10.84 -8.20 -16.91
C GLY A 145 -9.58 -9.01 -17.27
N ASP A 146 -8.58 -8.44 -17.92
CA ASP A 146 -7.29 -9.09 -18.17
C ASP A 146 -6.32 -8.89 -16.99
N TYR A 147 -6.48 -9.77 -15.99
CA TYR A 147 -5.67 -9.70 -14.79
C TYR A 147 -4.19 -9.97 -15.06
N ASP A 148 -3.86 -10.89 -15.95
CA ASP A 148 -2.47 -11.29 -16.23
C ASP A 148 -1.68 -10.09 -16.80
N LYS A 149 -2.27 -9.40 -17.76
CA LYS A 149 -1.71 -8.18 -18.31
C LYS A 149 -1.59 -7.07 -17.27
N MET A 150 -2.64 -6.81 -16.51
CA MET A 150 -2.67 -5.78 -15.47
C MET A 150 -1.61 -6.04 -14.39
N ALA A 151 -1.45 -7.29 -13.93
CA ALA A 151 -0.47 -7.65 -12.92
C ALA A 151 0.98 -7.48 -13.42
N ASP A 152 1.26 -7.87 -14.68
CA ASP A 152 2.59 -7.72 -15.28
C ASP A 152 2.97 -6.25 -15.48
N GLU A 153 2.05 -5.42 -15.95
CA GLU A 153 2.24 -3.98 -16.09
C GLU A 153 2.42 -3.29 -14.72
N THR A 154 1.68 -3.74 -13.71
CA THR A 154 1.80 -3.23 -12.34
C THR A 154 3.14 -3.63 -11.72
N ALA A 155 3.60 -4.86 -11.94
CA ALA A 155 4.93 -5.29 -11.50
C ALA A 155 6.02 -4.36 -12.04
N GLY A 156 5.98 -4.04 -13.34
CA GLY A 156 6.94 -3.12 -13.96
C GLY A 156 6.87 -1.67 -13.45
N ALA A 157 5.78 -1.26 -12.83
CA ALA A 157 5.63 0.08 -12.25
C ALA A 157 6.02 0.13 -10.75
N VAL A 158 5.89 -0.98 -10.03
CA VAL A 158 6.15 -1.08 -8.57
C VAL A 158 7.60 -1.48 -8.29
N LEU A 159 8.18 -2.33 -9.13
CA LEU A 159 9.52 -2.90 -8.96
C LEU A 159 10.58 -2.12 -9.75
#